data_924d487c357adcb2fbf23b0245a07f31
#
_entry.id   924d487c357adcb2fbf23b0245a07f31
#
_cell.length_a   1.000
_cell.length_b   1.000
_cell.length_c   1.000
_cell.angle_alpha   90.00
_cell.angle_beta   90.00
_cell.angle_gamma   90.00
#
_symmetry.space_group_name_H-M   'P 1'
#
loop_
_entity.id
_entity.type
_entity.pdbx_description
1 polymer ?
#
loop_
_entity_poly.entity_id
_entity_poly.type
_entity_poly.pdbx_seq_one_letter_code
_entity_poly.pdbx_strand_id
1 'polypeptide(L)'
;MTALSVDEANQAIGRLRSLPYGLARTEAVAALVAQIDQDEADGALAYSLLTLVDSMFWSGESTKSLVPFARLIRLWDTRPELFDDVDQSMFFSAFAWMSGGLQDDPSVSAHHIDRLLDDMERRYRVAGRALHAVAYERLRWSLWRGLPDVEETYRAWRIEPESDEDDCEHCFRTRQAIYLTRQGRYAEAVAVIDAPGLPEKGCPTEPADMLSVLALARLEIGDAAGALQAYRAFEVNLPKAQSDMAAARGRRLALLGRGGAHREAILALEEDQDLLLEAMTQHWRLHFLMSAGAALTSICAVDPETPIALRVVPATTARDLAQWVRAEVLELARAFDTRGETHVHEQRVLAAIDASAPPALLELRVIDEHGEVLGGGPLAHELAQAVEALAAGRGIDAGFAFAETARSIDLLGDDAGAHRTYQRAVRTLVQADLPWVDLVQIVTAWAPVAVRVGGAEEVLGDLERIRVGLSGAQAVGEVRALADAEDCTARLLASQETGAGMPNAAAMARQAAERYAEIGDVAPAAHAFWLAGQLLRGADQIDDAVWSFESAAEGFALAHDRARRSEVVGELVTLLRATGQDLRAEEAVASLAPRPFTN
;
A
#
# COMPACT_ATOMS: atom_id res chain seq x y z
N MET A 1 -29.26 19.66 -22.75
CA MET A 1 -29.09 18.42 -21.95
C MET A 1 -30.33 18.28 -21.08
N THR A 2 -30.91 17.09 -20.98
CA THR A 2 -32.00 16.83 -20.01
C THR A 2 -31.43 16.89 -18.58
N ALA A 3 -32.18 17.52 -17.66
CA ALA A 3 -31.78 17.56 -16.26
C ALA A 3 -31.62 16.13 -15.69
N LEU A 4 -30.66 15.94 -14.82
CA LEU A 4 -30.35 14.64 -14.20
C LEU A 4 -31.47 14.27 -13.22
N SER A 5 -32.04 13.09 -13.37
CA SER A 5 -33.00 12.57 -12.40
C SER A 5 -32.28 11.98 -11.18
N VAL A 6 -32.99 11.85 -10.05
CA VAL A 6 -32.46 11.25 -8.81
C VAL A 6 -31.97 9.82 -9.05
N ASP A 7 -32.73 9.01 -9.81
CA ASP A 7 -32.34 7.63 -10.12
C ASP A 7 -31.06 7.54 -10.97
N GLU A 8 -30.94 8.40 -11.98
CA GLU A 8 -29.74 8.48 -12.82
C GLU A 8 -28.51 8.93 -12.00
N ALA A 9 -28.70 9.91 -11.10
CA ALA A 9 -27.67 10.37 -10.18
C ALA A 9 -27.21 9.24 -9.26
N ASN A 10 -28.11 8.54 -8.59
CA ASN A 10 -27.78 7.42 -7.70
C ASN A 10 -27.06 6.28 -8.41
N GLN A 11 -27.46 5.95 -9.65
CA GLN A 11 -26.75 4.97 -10.45
C GLN A 11 -25.34 5.45 -10.84
N ALA A 12 -25.18 6.73 -11.17
CA ALA A 12 -23.87 7.30 -11.47
C ALA A 12 -22.94 7.26 -10.24
N ILE A 13 -23.43 7.63 -9.06
CA ILE A 13 -22.68 7.56 -7.80
C ILE A 13 -22.25 6.11 -7.53
N GLY A 14 -23.16 5.14 -7.64
CA GLY A 14 -22.87 3.72 -7.43
C GLY A 14 -21.76 3.21 -8.35
N ARG A 15 -21.69 3.68 -9.59
CA ARG A 15 -20.59 3.36 -10.53
C ARG A 15 -19.27 3.99 -10.10
N LEU A 16 -19.28 5.27 -9.68
CA LEU A 16 -18.08 5.96 -9.22
C LEU A 16 -17.52 5.35 -7.93
N ARG A 17 -18.37 4.87 -7.03
CA ARG A 17 -17.93 4.15 -5.82
C ARG A 17 -17.18 2.85 -6.10
N SER A 18 -17.39 2.23 -7.25
CA SER A 18 -16.64 1.03 -7.65
C SER A 18 -15.22 1.32 -8.17
N LEU A 19 -14.86 2.58 -8.34
CA LEU A 19 -13.50 2.99 -8.69
C LEU A 19 -12.60 2.97 -7.44
N PRO A 20 -11.29 2.71 -7.59
CA PRO A 20 -10.35 2.83 -6.48
C PRO A 20 -10.31 4.28 -5.97
N TYR A 21 -9.90 4.43 -4.72
CA TYR A 21 -9.63 5.74 -4.15
C TYR A 21 -8.49 6.43 -4.89
N GLY A 22 -8.61 7.74 -5.07
CA GLY A 22 -7.64 8.57 -5.77
C GLY A 22 -8.26 9.79 -6.41
N LEU A 23 -7.41 10.67 -6.96
CA LEU A 23 -7.81 11.96 -7.53
C LEU A 23 -8.93 11.83 -8.58
N ALA A 24 -8.83 10.85 -9.48
CA ALA A 24 -9.82 10.65 -10.55
C ALA A 24 -11.22 10.34 -10.01
N ARG A 25 -11.34 9.47 -9.00
CA ARG A 25 -12.62 9.18 -8.33
C ARG A 25 -13.14 10.43 -7.63
N THR A 26 -12.30 11.11 -6.87
CA THR A 26 -12.67 12.31 -6.11
C THR A 26 -13.22 13.41 -7.01
N GLU A 27 -12.54 13.70 -8.12
CA GLU A 27 -12.97 14.73 -9.06
C GLU A 27 -14.25 14.37 -9.82
N ALA A 28 -14.37 13.11 -10.22
CA ALA A 28 -15.58 12.63 -10.89
C ALA A 28 -16.81 12.73 -9.97
N VAL A 29 -16.66 12.38 -8.69
CA VAL A 29 -17.72 12.52 -7.68
C VAL A 29 -18.03 13.99 -7.41
N ALA A 30 -17.01 14.87 -7.30
CA ALA A 30 -17.21 16.30 -7.10
C ALA A 30 -17.96 16.95 -8.27
N ALA A 31 -17.62 16.58 -9.51
CA ALA A 31 -18.33 17.05 -10.72
C ALA A 31 -19.79 16.58 -10.72
N LEU A 32 -20.05 15.33 -10.31
CA LEU A 32 -21.42 14.81 -10.22
C LEU A 32 -22.24 15.53 -9.12
N VAL A 33 -21.64 15.83 -7.97
CA VAL A 33 -22.29 16.63 -6.90
C VAL A 33 -22.66 18.01 -7.42
N ALA A 34 -21.77 18.67 -8.18
CA ALA A 34 -22.07 19.98 -8.79
C ALA A 34 -23.22 19.88 -9.80
N GLN A 35 -23.31 18.81 -10.58
CA GLN A 35 -24.42 18.59 -11.52
C GLN A 35 -25.75 18.32 -10.78
N ILE A 36 -25.73 17.53 -9.71
CA ILE A 36 -26.91 17.28 -8.85
C ILE A 36 -27.47 18.60 -8.30
N ASP A 37 -26.57 19.51 -7.87
CA ASP A 37 -26.96 20.85 -7.38
C ASP A 37 -27.58 21.69 -8.51
N GLN A 38 -27.02 21.67 -9.73
CA GLN A 38 -27.54 22.43 -10.86
C GLN A 38 -28.90 21.94 -11.35
N ASP A 39 -29.12 20.64 -11.30
CA ASP A 39 -30.32 19.98 -11.80
C ASP A 39 -31.40 19.81 -10.71
N GLU A 40 -31.14 20.31 -9.48
CA GLU A 40 -32.04 20.22 -8.31
C GLU A 40 -32.45 18.77 -7.97
N ALA A 41 -31.57 17.79 -8.25
CA ALA A 41 -31.82 16.38 -7.96
C ALA A 41 -31.55 16.03 -6.46
N ASP A 42 -32.14 16.81 -5.57
CA ASP A 42 -31.90 16.82 -4.12
C ASP A 42 -31.98 15.44 -3.44
N GLY A 43 -32.83 14.54 -3.97
CA GLY A 43 -32.95 13.17 -3.43
C GLY A 43 -31.67 12.32 -3.55
N ALA A 44 -30.69 12.72 -4.40
CA ALA A 44 -29.41 12.05 -4.50
C ALA A 44 -28.29 12.78 -3.72
N LEU A 45 -28.60 13.91 -3.05
CA LEU A 45 -27.58 14.79 -2.49
C LEU A 45 -26.90 14.16 -1.25
N ALA A 46 -27.62 13.48 -0.38
CA ALA A 46 -27.05 12.81 0.79
C ALA A 46 -26.02 11.76 0.35
N TYR A 47 -26.42 10.83 -0.49
CA TYR A 47 -25.55 9.75 -1.00
C TYR A 47 -24.33 10.29 -1.77
N SER A 48 -24.50 11.35 -2.58
CA SER A 48 -23.41 11.95 -3.32
C SER A 48 -22.38 12.65 -2.43
N LEU A 49 -22.83 13.40 -1.41
CA LEU A 49 -21.95 14.06 -0.44
C LEU A 49 -21.21 13.04 0.43
N LEU A 50 -21.89 11.97 0.88
CA LEU A 50 -21.25 10.86 1.60
C LEU A 50 -20.14 10.24 0.76
N THR A 51 -20.42 9.99 -0.52
CA THR A 51 -19.42 9.42 -1.45
C THR A 51 -18.26 10.39 -1.70
N LEU A 52 -18.52 11.70 -1.73
CA LEU A 52 -17.45 12.71 -1.90
C LEU A 52 -16.55 12.78 -0.66
N VAL A 53 -17.14 12.79 0.53
CA VAL A 53 -16.40 12.77 1.80
C VAL A 53 -15.52 11.52 1.89
N ASP A 54 -16.10 10.35 1.61
CA ASP A 54 -15.40 9.06 1.56
C ASP A 54 -14.23 9.09 0.54
N SER A 55 -14.49 9.57 -0.67
CA SER A 55 -13.48 9.63 -1.72
C SER A 55 -12.31 10.55 -1.36
N MET A 56 -12.58 11.75 -0.84
CA MET A 56 -11.55 12.70 -0.40
C MET A 56 -10.74 12.16 0.77
N PHE A 57 -11.42 11.60 1.77
CA PHE A 57 -10.76 11.08 2.97
C PHE A 57 -9.73 10.00 2.63
N TRP A 58 -10.15 8.97 1.90
CA TRP A 58 -9.29 7.84 1.54
C TRP A 58 -8.29 8.13 0.40
N SER A 59 -8.40 9.30 -0.23
CA SER A 59 -7.38 9.81 -1.18
C SER A 59 -6.33 10.72 -0.52
N GLY A 60 -6.28 10.81 0.80
CA GLY A 60 -5.33 11.66 1.52
C GLY A 60 -5.74 13.14 1.60
N GLU A 61 -6.95 13.50 1.16
CA GLU A 61 -7.46 14.88 1.18
C GLU A 61 -8.38 15.15 2.38
N SER A 62 -8.06 14.56 3.55
CA SER A 62 -8.88 14.60 4.75
C SER A 62 -9.28 16.02 5.20
N THR A 63 -8.36 16.98 5.09
CA THR A 63 -8.64 18.39 5.42
C THR A 63 -9.64 19.02 4.45
N LYS A 64 -9.56 18.69 3.16
CA LYS A 64 -10.53 19.19 2.15
C LYS A 64 -11.91 18.56 2.32
N SER A 65 -11.99 17.32 2.82
CA SER A 65 -13.26 16.63 3.06
C SER A 65 -14.13 17.29 4.14
N LEU A 66 -13.55 18.18 4.97
CA LEU A 66 -14.30 18.96 5.97
C LEU A 66 -15.41 19.84 5.36
N VAL A 67 -15.19 20.37 4.16
CA VAL A 67 -16.18 21.26 3.52
C VAL A 67 -17.45 20.48 3.12
N PRO A 68 -17.37 19.39 2.34
CA PRO A 68 -18.54 18.58 2.04
C PRO A 68 -19.11 17.90 3.29
N PHE A 69 -18.30 17.54 4.29
CA PHE A 69 -18.78 16.99 5.55
C PHE A 69 -19.61 18.02 6.35
N ALA A 70 -19.16 19.25 6.48
CA ALA A 70 -19.94 20.31 7.12
C ALA A 70 -21.26 20.60 6.37
N ARG A 71 -21.28 20.44 5.04
CA ARG A 71 -22.49 20.52 4.24
C ARG A 71 -23.43 19.34 4.52
N LEU A 72 -22.88 18.15 4.64
CA LEU A 72 -23.63 16.93 4.98
C LEU A 72 -24.28 17.04 6.37
N ILE A 73 -23.55 17.55 7.37
CA ILE A 73 -24.10 17.82 8.72
C ILE A 73 -25.28 18.79 8.65
N ARG A 74 -25.15 19.89 7.89
CA ARG A 74 -26.26 20.86 7.73
C ARG A 74 -27.45 20.23 7.02
N LEU A 75 -27.22 19.39 6.01
CA LEU A 75 -28.27 18.66 5.31
C LEU A 75 -29.02 17.74 6.27
N TRP A 76 -28.30 16.99 7.10
CA TRP A 76 -28.89 16.15 8.16
C TRP A 76 -29.73 16.95 9.14
N ASP A 77 -29.25 18.13 9.57
CA ASP A 77 -29.96 18.97 10.54
C ASP A 77 -31.24 19.62 9.98
N THR A 78 -31.29 19.85 8.67
CA THR A 78 -32.37 20.62 8.03
C THR A 78 -33.32 19.76 7.19
N ARG A 79 -32.82 18.66 6.64
CA ARG A 79 -33.56 17.77 5.71
C ARG A 79 -33.22 16.30 5.96
N PRO A 80 -33.44 15.77 7.17
CA PRO A 80 -33.07 14.37 7.49
C PRO A 80 -33.83 13.34 6.63
N GLU A 81 -34.95 13.73 6.02
CA GLU A 81 -35.75 12.89 5.12
C GLU A 81 -35.03 12.54 3.80
N LEU A 82 -33.92 13.21 3.49
CA LEU A 82 -33.09 12.88 2.34
C LEU A 82 -32.10 11.73 2.58
N PHE A 83 -32.02 11.26 3.82
CA PHE A 83 -31.15 10.15 4.20
C PHE A 83 -31.99 8.89 4.37
N ASP A 84 -31.78 7.89 3.53
CA ASP A 84 -32.31 6.56 3.77
C ASP A 84 -31.54 5.86 4.91
N ASP A 85 -31.92 4.63 5.28
CA ASP A 85 -31.28 3.90 6.36
C ASP A 85 -29.80 3.63 6.11
N VAL A 86 -29.41 3.43 4.85
CA VAL A 86 -28.00 3.20 4.44
C VAL A 86 -27.22 4.51 4.53
N ASP A 87 -27.78 5.61 4.03
CA ASP A 87 -27.18 6.93 4.12
C ASP A 87 -26.99 7.38 5.57
N GLN A 88 -27.96 7.07 6.45
CA GLN A 88 -27.85 7.34 7.88
C GLN A 88 -26.69 6.57 8.51
N SER A 89 -26.59 5.25 8.25
CA SER A 89 -25.50 4.45 8.76
C SER A 89 -24.13 4.96 8.26
N MET A 90 -24.03 5.27 6.97
CA MET A 90 -22.82 5.87 6.38
C MET A 90 -22.48 7.24 6.98
N PHE A 91 -23.47 8.08 7.30
CA PHE A 91 -23.26 9.39 7.92
C PHE A 91 -22.64 9.26 9.31
N PHE A 92 -23.14 8.35 10.14
CA PHE A 92 -22.60 8.12 11.47
C PHE A 92 -21.21 7.48 11.41
N SER A 93 -20.97 6.51 10.53
CA SER A 93 -19.61 5.98 10.27
C SER A 93 -18.65 7.08 9.80
N ALA A 94 -19.11 7.97 8.89
CA ALA A 94 -18.30 9.09 8.42
C ALA A 94 -17.91 10.05 9.55
N PHE A 95 -18.77 10.25 10.54
CA PHE A 95 -18.44 11.06 11.71
C PHE A 95 -17.25 10.50 12.49
N ALA A 96 -17.19 9.17 12.67
CA ALA A 96 -16.10 8.51 13.38
C ALA A 96 -14.75 8.72 12.65
N TRP A 97 -14.66 8.36 11.35
CA TRP A 97 -13.37 8.54 10.64
C TRP A 97 -13.01 10.01 10.40
N MET A 98 -13.97 10.91 10.21
CA MET A 98 -13.67 12.35 10.15
C MET A 98 -13.12 12.87 11.49
N SER A 99 -13.67 12.42 12.62
CA SER A 99 -13.13 12.74 13.94
C SER A 99 -11.70 12.22 14.09
N GLY A 100 -11.47 10.98 13.64
CA GLY A 100 -10.15 10.37 13.60
C GLY A 100 -9.16 11.16 12.74
N GLY A 101 -9.52 11.49 11.50
CA GLY A 101 -8.67 12.26 10.59
C GLY A 101 -8.27 13.64 11.12
N LEU A 102 -9.17 14.32 11.84
CA LEU A 102 -8.85 15.60 12.48
C LEU A 102 -7.92 15.45 13.68
N GLN A 103 -8.05 14.35 14.43
CA GLN A 103 -7.06 14.03 15.46
C GLN A 103 -5.68 13.78 14.87
N ASP A 104 -5.60 13.29 13.62
CA ASP A 104 -4.35 12.98 12.91
C ASP A 104 -3.62 14.20 12.36
N ASP A 105 -4.24 15.39 12.39
CA ASP A 105 -3.64 16.63 11.91
C ASP A 105 -3.24 17.55 13.08
N PRO A 106 -1.95 17.83 13.30
CA PRO A 106 -1.49 18.67 14.40
C PRO A 106 -1.89 20.15 14.25
N SER A 107 -2.34 20.58 13.07
CA SER A 107 -2.82 21.95 12.85
C SER A 107 -4.22 22.19 13.41
N VAL A 108 -4.99 21.14 13.66
CA VAL A 108 -6.34 21.20 14.25
C VAL A 108 -6.23 21.35 15.76
N SER A 109 -6.76 22.43 16.32
CA SER A 109 -6.65 22.71 17.77
C SER A 109 -7.38 21.66 18.63
N ALA A 110 -6.85 21.39 19.82
CA ALA A 110 -7.48 20.48 20.78
C ALA A 110 -8.94 20.87 21.09
N HIS A 111 -9.21 22.19 21.22
CA HIS A 111 -10.57 22.68 21.45
C HIS A 111 -11.55 22.33 20.31
N HIS A 112 -11.11 22.35 19.05
CA HIS A 112 -11.96 21.95 17.93
C HIS A 112 -12.27 20.45 17.97
N ILE A 113 -11.28 19.63 18.34
CA ILE A 113 -11.46 18.18 18.47
C ILE A 113 -12.42 17.87 19.63
N ASP A 114 -12.24 18.49 20.79
CA ASP A 114 -13.14 18.31 21.94
C ASP A 114 -14.59 18.65 21.56
N ARG A 115 -14.82 19.79 20.89
CA ARG A 115 -16.14 20.17 20.42
C ARG A 115 -16.75 19.23 19.39
N LEU A 116 -15.92 18.70 18.49
CA LEU A 116 -16.38 17.73 17.50
C LEU A 116 -16.81 16.42 18.16
N LEU A 117 -16.02 15.93 19.13
CA LEU A 117 -16.37 14.72 19.90
C LEU A 117 -17.66 14.91 20.71
N ASP A 118 -17.87 16.10 21.30
CA ASP A 118 -19.11 16.45 22.02
C ASP A 118 -20.31 16.50 21.04
N ASP A 119 -20.14 17.07 19.85
CA ASP A 119 -21.19 17.13 18.83
C ASP A 119 -21.50 15.73 18.28
N MET A 120 -20.48 14.89 18.03
CA MET A 120 -20.63 13.49 17.65
C MET A 120 -21.47 12.73 18.68
N GLU A 121 -21.09 12.79 19.95
CA GLU A 121 -21.81 12.11 21.04
C GLU A 121 -23.26 12.57 21.14
N ARG A 122 -23.49 13.87 21.08
CA ARG A 122 -24.85 14.45 21.10
C ARG A 122 -25.71 13.91 19.94
N ARG A 123 -25.16 13.84 18.72
CA ARG A 123 -25.89 13.37 17.53
C ARG A 123 -26.20 11.88 17.61
N TYR A 124 -25.24 11.07 18.03
CA TYR A 124 -25.45 9.64 18.24
C TYR A 124 -26.58 9.39 19.26
N ARG A 125 -26.58 10.10 20.39
CA ARG A 125 -27.65 10.00 21.40
C ARG A 125 -29.03 10.42 20.86
N VAL A 126 -29.09 11.54 20.14
CA VAL A 126 -30.34 12.03 19.55
C VAL A 126 -30.90 11.05 18.53
N ALA A 127 -30.03 10.42 17.74
CA ALA A 127 -30.41 9.42 16.75
C ALA A 127 -30.66 8.02 17.35
N GLY A 128 -30.47 7.83 18.67
CA GLY A 128 -30.59 6.52 19.32
C GLY A 128 -29.56 5.49 18.90
N ARG A 129 -28.37 5.96 18.43
CA ARG A 129 -27.26 5.09 18.03
C ARG A 129 -26.41 4.67 19.22
N ALA A 130 -25.78 3.50 19.14
CA ALA A 130 -24.79 3.04 20.13
C ALA A 130 -23.60 4.01 20.21
N LEU A 131 -22.97 4.11 21.36
CA LEU A 131 -21.87 5.07 21.59
C LEU A 131 -20.48 4.44 21.45
N HIS A 132 -20.37 3.21 20.96
CA HIS A 132 -19.09 2.49 20.86
C HIS A 132 -18.05 3.25 20.02
N ALA A 133 -18.43 3.73 18.82
CA ALA A 133 -17.56 4.55 17.98
C ALA A 133 -17.14 5.87 18.67
N VAL A 134 -18.05 6.52 19.39
CA VAL A 134 -17.78 7.72 20.19
C VAL A 134 -16.77 7.41 21.31
N ALA A 135 -16.98 6.31 22.03
CA ALA A 135 -16.08 5.87 23.11
C ALA A 135 -14.68 5.57 22.58
N TYR A 136 -14.58 4.97 21.37
CA TYR A 136 -13.28 4.74 20.72
C TYR A 136 -12.56 6.05 20.37
N GLU A 137 -13.23 6.99 19.74
CA GLU A 137 -12.62 8.27 19.35
C GLU A 137 -12.19 9.09 20.59
N ARG A 138 -12.94 9.01 21.69
CA ARG A 138 -12.54 9.59 22.99
C ARG A 138 -11.33 8.88 23.59
N LEU A 139 -11.29 7.54 23.56
CA LEU A 139 -10.10 6.76 23.97
C LEU A 139 -8.87 7.19 23.18
N ARG A 140 -9.01 7.25 21.87
CA ARG A 140 -7.94 7.65 20.95
C ARG A 140 -7.43 9.05 21.30
N TRP A 141 -8.32 9.99 21.51
CA TRP A 141 -7.99 11.36 21.91
C TRP A 141 -7.31 11.44 23.26
N SER A 142 -7.81 10.71 24.27
CA SER A 142 -7.20 10.61 25.58
C SER A 142 -5.80 9.98 25.52
N LEU A 143 -5.65 8.88 24.76
CA LEU A 143 -4.38 8.20 24.57
C LEU A 143 -3.32 9.12 23.93
N TRP A 144 -3.74 9.97 22.97
CA TRP A 144 -2.82 10.88 22.26
C TRP A 144 -2.36 12.03 23.15
N ARG A 145 -3.24 12.58 23.93
CA ARG A 145 -2.89 13.61 24.91
C ARG A 145 -2.17 13.07 26.14
N GLY A 146 -2.09 11.75 26.29
CA GLY A 146 -1.51 11.11 27.48
C GLY A 146 -2.25 11.45 28.77
N LEU A 147 -3.58 11.55 28.69
CA LEU A 147 -4.41 11.88 29.84
C LEU A 147 -4.38 10.76 30.89
N PRO A 148 -4.51 11.08 32.17
CA PRO A 148 -4.41 10.07 33.25
C PRO A 148 -5.57 9.07 33.26
N ASP A 149 -6.67 9.35 32.58
CA ASP A 149 -7.87 8.52 32.49
C ASP A 149 -7.87 7.51 31.33
N VAL A 150 -6.75 7.38 30.58
CA VAL A 150 -6.66 6.50 29.39
C VAL A 150 -7.09 5.06 29.68
N GLU A 151 -6.69 4.47 30.81
CA GLU A 151 -7.08 3.11 31.17
C GLU A 151 -8.60 2.99 31.50
N GLU A 152 -9.17 4.01 32.11
CA GLU A 152 -10.60 4.05 32.39
C GLU A 152 -11.40 4.19 31.10
N THR A 153 -10.96 5.08 30.20
CA THR A 153 -11.56 5.28 28.87
C THR A 153 -11.47 4.02 28.03
N TYR A 154 -10.34 3.30 28.08
CA TYR A 154 -10.19 1.99 27.41
C TYR A 154 -11.21 0.96 27.92
N ARG A 155 -11.39 0.85 29.24
CA ARG A 155 -12.36 -0.06 29.83
C ARG A 155 -13.79 0.33 29.47
N ALA A 156 -14.11 1.62 29.47
CA ALA A 156 -15.42 2.13 29.06
C ALA A 156 -15.72 1.74 27.61
N TRP A 157 -14.78 1.98 26.69
CA TRP A 157 -14.92 1.56 25.29
C TRP A 157 -15.18 0.06 25.15
N ARG A 158 -14.44 -0.77 25.88
CA ARG A 158 -14.52 -2.23 25.80
C ARG A 158 -15.86 -2.82 26.25
N ILE A 159 -16.61 -2.13 27.05
CA ILE A 159 -17.94 -2.58 27.54
C ILE A 159 -19.11 -1.91 26.86
N GLU A 160 -18.85 -0.87 26.05
CA GLU A 160 -19.90 -0.22 25.26
C GLU A 160 -20.40 -1.17 24.17
N PRO A 161 -21.73 -1.32 23.98
CA PRO A 161 -22.25 -2.20 22.94
C PRO A 161 -21.83 -1.78 21.54
N GLU A 162 -21.37 -2.73 20.74
CA GLU A 162 -21.07 -2.54 19.32
C GLU A 162 -22.34 -2.31 18.50
N SER A 163 -22.20 -1.70 17.33
CA SER A 163 -23.26 -1.40 16.38
C SER A 163 -22.80 -1.67 14.93
N ASP A 164 -23.75 -1.64 13.99
CA ASP A 164 -23.46 -1.83 12.55
C ASP A 164 -22.63 -0.67 11.96
N GLU A 165 -22.51 0.47 12.65
CA GLU A 165 -21.67 1.60 12.28
C GLU A 165 -20.21 1.46 12.72
N ASP A 166 -19.91 0.47 13.54
CA ASP A 166 -18.56 0.22 14.04
C ASP A 166 -17.67 -0.44 13.01
N ASP A 167 -16.38 -0.46 13.31
CA ASP A 167 -15.39 -1.15 12.47
C ASP A 167 -15.60 -2.67 12.48
N CYS A 168 -14.97 -3.33 11.49
CA CYS A 168 -14.98 -4.78 11.43
C CYS A 168 -14.23 -5.41 12.63
N GLU A 169 -14.54 -6.66 12.93
CA GLU A 169 -13.92 -7.43 14.03
C GLU A 169 -12.38 -7.43 14.00
N HIS A 170 -11.76 -7.44 12.80
CA HIS A 170 -10.30 -7.31 12.67
C HIS A 170 -9.82 -5.94 13.18
N CYS A 171 -10.43 -4.85 12.72
CA CYS A 171 -10.09 -3.50 13.17
C CYS A 171 -10.27 -3.35 14.68
N PHE A 172 -11.34 -3.92 15.25
CA PHE A 172 -11.58 -3.89 16.67
C PHE A 172 -10.45 -4.54 17.46
N ARG A 173 -10.03 -5.75 17.06
CA ARG A 173 -8.88 -6.43 17.70
C ARG A 173 -7.56 -5.68 17.48
N THR A 174 -7.35 -5.15 16.28
CA THR A 174 -6.15 -4.35 15.97
C THR A 174 -6.06 -3.13 16.88
N ARG A 175 -7.16 -2.40 17.07
CA ARG A 175 -7.23 -1.23 17.96
C ARG A 175 -6.93 -1.58 19.41
N GLN A 176 -7.47 -2.70 19.90
CA GLN A 176 -7.13 -3.22 21.24
C GLN A 176 -5.66 -3.56 21.36
N ALA A 177 -5.11 -4.27 20.38
CA ALA A 177 -3.71 -4.67 20.38
C ALA A 177 -2.78 -3.45 20.27
N ILE A 178 -3.11 -2.44 19.47
CA ILE A 178 -2.36 -1.17 19.43
C ILE A 178 -2.37 -0.47 20.78
N TYR A 179 -3.52 -0.40 21.46
CA TYR A 179 -3.58 0.14 22.81
C TYR A 179 -2.66 -0.63 23.76
N LEU A 180 -2.76 -1.96 23.78
CA LEU A 180 -1.99 -2.82 24.67
C LEU A 180 -0.48 -2.73 24.38
N THR A 181 -0.05 -2.71 23.14
CA THR A 181 1.37 -2.53 22.77
C THR A 181 1.91 -1.18 23.22
N ARG A 182 1.11 -0.11 23.13
CA ARG A 182 1.48 1.22 23.65
C ARG A 182 1.65 1.25 25.18
N GLN A 183 1.00 0.33 25.89
CA GLN A 183 1.15 0.16 27.34
C GLN A 183 2.24 -0.87 27.70
N GLY A 184 3.00 -1.40 26.71
CA GLY A 184 4.00 -2.46 26.93
C GLY A 184 3.40 -3.83 27.25
N ARG A 185 2.09 -4.01 27.06
CA ARG A 185 1.33 -5.24 27.37
C ARG A 185 1.31 -6.16 26.15
N TYR A 186 2.48 -6.50 25.63
CA TYR A 186 2.63 -7.23 24.36
C TYR A 186 2.01 -8.63 24.38
N ALA A 187 2.15 -9.38 25.48
CA ALA A 187 1.56 -10.71 25.62
C ALA A 187 0.01 -10.68 25.53
N GLU A 188 -0.59 -9.64 26.09
CA GLU A 188 -2.04 -9.46 26.00
C GLU A 188 -2.48 -9.03 24.59
N ALA A 189 -1.68 -8.21 23.91
CA ALA A 189 -1.92 -7.85 22.51
C ALA A 189 -1.92 -9.09 21.60
N VAL A 190 -0.93 -9.99 21.78
CA VAL A 190 -0.88 -11.28 21.08
C VAL A 190 -2.13 -12.11 21.38
N ALA A 191 -2.51 -12.24 22.65
CA ALA A 191 -3.68 -13.03 23.06
C ALA A 191 -5.00 -12.51 22.45
N VAL A 192 -5.15 -11.19 22.30
CA VAL A 192 -6.33 -10.58 21.67
C VAL A 192 -6.41 -10.94 20.19
N ILE A 193 -5.29 -10.86 19.46
CA ILE A 193 -5.26 -11.16 18.03
C ILE A 193 -5.42 -12.67 17.77
N ASP A 194 -4.76 -13.51 18.55
CA ASP A 194 -4.79 -14.97 18.40
C ASP A 194 -6.11 -15.60 18.90
N ALA A 195 -6.99 -14.82 19.51
CA ALA A 195 -8.29 -15.33 19.95
C ALA A 195 -9.11 -15.84 18.75
N PRO A 196 -9.82 -16.99 18.88
CA PRO A 196 -10.62 -17.54 17.80
C PRO A 196 -11.78 -16.64 17.42
N GLY A 197 -12.38 -16.89 16.24
CA GLY A 197 -13.64 -16.26 15.83
C GLY A 197 -13.48 -15.08 14.87
N LEU A 198 -12.27 -14.78 14.36
CA LEU A 198 -12.14 -13.79 13.29
C LEU A 198 -12.85 -14.25 12.01
N PRO A 199 -13.58 -13.36 11.32
CA PRO A 199 -14.12 -13.64 10.00
C PRO A 199 -13.00 -13.92 8.97
N GLU A 200 -13.29 -14.72 7.94
CA GLU A 200 -12.33 -15.00 6.87
C GLU A 200 -11.93 -13.74 6.08
N LYS A 201 -12.85 -12.79 5.95
CA LYS A 201 -12.63 -11.53 5.23
C LYS A 201 -12.52 -10.36 6.20
N GLY A 202 -11.44 -9.58 6.04
CA GLY A 202 -11.27 -8.28 6.68
C GLY A 202 -11.83 -7.12 5.83
N CYS A 203 -11.55 -5.90 6.28
CA CYS A 203 -11.84 -4.66 5.54
C CYS A 203 -10.65 -4.29 4.60
N PRO A 204 -10.70 -3.13 3.90
CA PRO A 204 -9.63 -2.72 2.99
C PRO A 204 -8.23 -2.57 3.58
N THR A 205 -8.07 -2.45 4.90
CA THR A 205 -6.77 -2.37 5.58
C THR A 205 -6.41 -3.64 6.33
N GLU A 206 -7.37 -4.55 6.52
CA GLU A 206 -7.19 -5.77 7.30
C GLU A 206 -7.22 -7.04 6.43
N PRO A 207 -6.44 -8.07 6.76
CA PRO A 207 -5.72 -8.26 8.05
C PRO A 207 -4.30 -7.68 8.10
N ALA A 208 -3.86 -6.88 7.11
CA ALA A 208 -2.48 -6.42 7.04
C ALA A 208 -2.07 -5.59 8.27
N ASP A 209 -2.90 -4.63 8.71
CA ASP A 209 -2.57 -3.80 9.88
C ASP A 209 -2.42 -4.65 11.15
N MET A 210 -3.36 -5.55 11.41
CA MET A 210 -3.35 -6.48 12.53
C MET A 210 -2.09 -7.37 12.56
N LEU A 211 -1.72 -7.93 11.40
CA LEU A 211 -0.56 -8.80 11.27
C LEU A 211 0.75 -8.07 11.56
N SER A 212 0.86 -6.80 11.19
CA SER A 212 2.03 -5.96 11.50
C SER A 212 2.16 -5.70 13.01
N VAL A 213 1.04 -5.49 13.71
CA VAL A 213 1.01 -5.35 15.19
C VAL A 213 1.40 -6.67 15.84
N LEU A 214 0.83 -7.78 15.36
CA LEU A 214 1.11 -9.12 15.89
C LEU A 214 2.59 -9.48 15.76
N ALA A 215 3.19 -9.24 14.59
CA ALA A 215 4.58 -9.55 14.32
C ALA A 215 5.52 -8.82 15.31
N LEU A 216 5.33 -7.52 15.48
CA LEU A 216 6.14 -6.72 16.40
C LEU A 216 5.90 -7.13 17.87
N ALA A 217 4.64 -7.35 18.27
CA ALA A 217 4.30 -7.77 19.62
C ALA A 217 4.92 -9.14 20.00
N ARG A 218 4.94 -10.10 19.05
CA ARG A 218 5.58 -11.40 19.24
C ARG A 218 7.10 -11.29 19.38
N LEU A 219 7.75 -10.40 18.60
CA LEU A 219 9.18 -10.13 18.76
C LEU A 219 9.48 -9.60 20.18
N GLU A 220 8.66 -8.69 20.70
CA GLU A 220 8.83 -8.09 22.02
C GLU A 220 8.68 -9.09 23.17
N ILE A 221 7.92 -10.16 22.98
CA ILE A 221 7.81 -11.24 23.98
C ILE A 221 8.82 -12.39 23.76
N GLY A 222 9.70 -12.27 22.77
CA GLY A 222 10.72 -13.28 22.46
C GLY A 222 10.26 -14.43 21.57
N ASP A 223 9.05 -14.37 21.01
CA ASP A 223 8.52 -15.34 20.04
C ASP A 223 8.97 -14.98 18.61
N ALA A 224 10.24 -15.17 18.31
CA ALA A 224 10.81 -14.85 17.01
C ALA A 224 10.19 -15.68 15.86
N ALA A 225 9.86 -16.95 16.11
CA ALA A 225 9.23 -17.81 15.10
C ALA A 225 7.81 -17.34 14.76
N GLY A 226 7.01 -17.03 15.77
CA GLY A 226 5.68 -16.46 15.59
C GLY A 226 5.71 -15.06 14.98
N ALA A 227 6.70 -14.22 15.34
CA ALA A 227 6.91 -12.91 14.73
C ALA A 227 7.17 -13.04 13.22
N LEU A 228 8.04 -13.97 12.82
CA LEU A 228 8.36 -14.24 11.41
C LEU A 228 7.15 -14.80 10.65
N GLN A 229 6.34 -15.67 11.27
CA GLN A 229 5.11 -16.17 10.66
C GLN A 229 4.10 -15.04 10.41
N ALA A 230 3.89 -14.18 11.40
CA ALA A 230 2.99 -13.02 11.26
C ALA A 230 3.50 -12.02 10.22
N TYR A 231 4.80 -11.78 10.16
CA TYR A 231 5.46 -10.94 9.14
C TYR A 231 5.21 -11.46 7.72
N ARG A 232 5.40 -12.75 7.48
CA ARG A 232 5.12 -13.37 6.16
C ARG A 232 3.66 -13.21 5.74
N ALA A 233 2.75 -13.45 6.68
CA ALA A 233 1.33 -13.25 6.43
C ALA A 233 1.01 -11.76 6.14
N PHE A 234 1.70 -10.83 6.79
CA PHE A 234 1.62 -9.40 6.52
C PHE A 234 2.04 -9.08 5.08
N GLU A 235 3.23 -9.54 4.64
CA GLU A 235 3.76 -9.30 3.28
C GLU A 235 2.79 -9.80 2.18
N VAL A 236 2.13 -10.92 2.39
CA VAL A 236 1.12 -11.49 1.44
C VAL A 236 -0.15 -10.62 1.38
N ASN A 237 -0.50 -9.92 2.46
CA ASN A 237 -1.73 -9.14 2.54
C ASN A 237 -1.52 -7.64 2.28
N LEU A 238 -0.32 -7.12 2.49
CA LEU A 238 -0.01 -5.70 2.27
C LEU A 238 -0.38 -5.19 0.86
N PRO A 239 -0.08 -5.91 -0.25
CA PRO A 239 -0.44 -5.43 -1.60
C PRO A 239 -1.95 -5.38 -1.86
N LYS A 240 -2.77 -5.99 -1.01
CA LYS A 240 -4.24 -6.00 -1.12
C LYS A 240 -4.89 -4.83 -0.38
N ALA A 241 -4.13 -4.15 0.48
CA ALA A 241 -4.63 -3.03 1.25
C ALA A 241 -4.86 -1.79 0.36
N GLN A 242 -5.90 -1.03 0.68
CA GLN A 242 -6.35 0.12 -0.11
C GLN A 242 -5.91 1.47 0.50
N SER A 243 -4.81 1.50 1.23
CA SER A 243 -4.21 2.72 1.78
C SER A 243 -2.69 2.63 1.71
N ASP A 244 -1.99 3.72 2.05
CA ASP A 244 -0.51 3.73 2.11
C ASP A 244 0.05 2.82 3.21
N MET A 245 -0.77 2.42 4.18
CA MET A 245 -0.39 1.54 5.30
C MET A 245 0.87 2.03 6.06
N ALA A 246 1.12 3.33 6.11
CA ALA A 246 2.38 3.89 6.63
C ALA A 246 2.72 3.41 8.05
N ALA A 247 1.73 3.33 8.95
CA ALA A 247 1.97 2.82 10.31
C ALA A 247 2.35 1.33 10.32
N ALA A 248 1.71 0.51 9.48
CA ALA A 248 2.00 -0.93 9.36
C ALA A 248 3.37 -1.18 8.69
N ARG A 249 3.69 -0.43 7.63
CA ARG A 249 5.01 -0.43 6.97
C ARG A 249 6.10 0.04 7.94
N GLY A 250 5.81 1.04 8.77
CA GLY A 250 6.71 1.43 9.86
C GLY A 250 6.96 0.28 10.85
N ARG A 251 5.92 -0.43 11.31
CA ARG A 251 6.09 -1.60 12.19
C ARG A 251 6.90 -2.71 11.53
N ARG A 252 6.79 -2.91 10.19
CA ARG A 252 7.67 -3.77 9.40
C ARG A 252 9.14 -3.37 9.57
N LEU A 253 9.46 -2.08 9.41
CA LEU A 253 10.82 -1.57 9.58
C LEU A 253 11.35 -1.81 10.99
N ALA A 254 10.55 -1.50 12.03
CA ALA A 254 10.93 -1.73 13.41
C ALA A 254 11.15 -3.21 13.71
N LEU A 255 10.29 -4.09 13.18
CA LEU A 255 10.43 -5.55 13.31
C LEU A 255 11.76 -6.04 12.72
N LEU A 256 12.02 -5.69 11.45
CA LEU A 256 13.20 -6.14 10.71
C LEU A 256 14.49 -5.56 11.32
N GLY A 257 14.55 -4.24 11.54
CA GLY A 257 15.74 -3.58 12.07
C GLY A 257 16.08 -4.04 13.48
N ARG A 258 15.12 -4.02 14.40
CA ARG A 258 15.33 -4.45 15.80
C ARG A 258 15.52 -5.96 15.90
N GLY A 259 14.89 -6.74 15.03
CA GLY A 259 15.07 -8.19 14.93
C GLY A 259 16.39 -8.63 14.30
N GLY A 260 17.28 -7.70 13.90
CA GLY A 260 18.60 -8.00 13.35
C GLY A 260 18.62 -8.29 11.84
N ALA A 261 17.48 -8.20 11.16
CA ALA A 261 17.36 -8.34 9.69
C ALA A 261 17.64 -6.99 9.01
N HIS A 262 18.84 -6.47 9.20
CA HIS A 262 19.21 -5.10 8.85
C HIS A 262 19.15 -4.82 7.34
N ARG A 263 19.57 -5.80 6.53
CA ARG A 263 19.51 -5.69 5.07
C ARG A 263 18.08 -5.57 4.58
N GLU A 264 17.21 -6.41 5.07
CA GLU A 264 15.79 -6.44 4.72
C GLU A 264 15.08 -5.16 5.19
N ALA A 265 15.49 -4.63 6.36
CA ALA A 265 15.00 -3.34 6.85
C ALA A 265 15.38 -2.19 5.91
N ILE A 266 16.60 -2.18 5.36
CA ILE A 266 17.06 -1.18 4.39
C ILE A 266 16.26 -1.29 3.09
N LEU A 267 16.12 -2.49 2.53
CA LEU A 267 15.35 -2.71 1.30
C LEU A 267 13.89 -2.28 1.46
N ALA A 268 13.26 -2.61 2.60
CA ALA A 268 11.91 -2.17 2.91
C ALA A 268 11.80 -0.64 3.04
N LEU A 269 12.83 0.02 3.59
CA LEU A 269 12.88 1.48 3.69
C LEU A 269 13.06 2.16 2.33
N GLU A 270 13.90 1.59 1.47
CA GLU A 270 14.11 2.06 0.09
C GLU A 270 12.83 1.91 -0.76
N GLU A 271 12.09 0.82 -0.56
CA GLU A 271 10.78 0.61 -1.18
C GLU A 271 9.76 1.66 -0.72
N ASP A 272 9.71 1.92 0.59
CA ASP A 272 8.73 2.81 1.23
C ASP A 272 9.22 4.25 1.39
N GLN A 273 10.28 4.66 0.70
CA GLN A 273 10.97 5.93 0.92
C GLN A 273 10.07 7.17 0.82
N ASP A 274 9.02 7.13 0.00
CA ASP A 274 8.09 8.26 -0.15
C ASP A 274 7.37 8.59 1.17
N LEU A 275 7.13 7.58 2.02
CA LEU A 275 6.53 7.76 3.35
C LEU A 275 7.41 8.54 4.34
N LEU A 276 8.70 8.72 4.04
CA LEU A 276 9.57 9.63 4.79
C LEU A 276 9.07 11.07 4.68
N LEU A 277 8.56 11.47 3.53
CA LEU A 277 8.10 12.83 3.25
C LEU A 277 6.60 13.00 3.48
N GLU A 278 5.79 12.06 3.04
CA GLU A 278 4.34 12.16 3.03
C GLU A 278 3.68 10.82 3.34
N ALA A 279 2.61 10.85 4.12
CA ALA A 279 1.70 9.73 4.34
C ALA A 279 0.26 10.25 4.36
N MET A 280 -0.72 9.37 4.28
CA MET A 280 -2.14 9.72 4.23
C MET A 280 -2.55 10.67 5.37
N THR A 281 -1.94 10.52 6.56
CA THR A 281 -2.09 11.48 7.67
C THR A 281 -0.74 11.80 8.32
N GLN A 282 -0.62 12.99 8.96
CA GLN A 282 0.60 13.37 9.69
C GLN A 282 0.88 12.43 10.87
N HIS A 283 -0.15 11.86 11.47
CA HIS A 283 0.02 10.87 12.53
C HIS A 283 0.59 9.55 11.99
N TRP A 284 0.14 9.08 10.83
CA TRP A 284 0.70 7.87 10.22
C TRP A 284 2.16 8.10 9.79
N ARG A 285 2.48 9.29 9.28
CA ARG A 285 3.87 9.69 9.02
C ARG A 285 4.71 9.68 10.30
N LEU A 286 4.18 10.22 11.41
CA LEU A 286 4.86 10.19 12.71
C LEU A 286 5.21 8.75 13.12
N HIS A 287 4.27 7.82 12.97
CA HIS A 287 4.49 6.40 13.29
C HIS A 287 5.50 5.73 12.38
N PHE A 288 5.46 6.03 11.08
CA PHE A 288 6.44 5.52 10.12
C PHE A 288 7.84 6.00 10.48
N LEU A 289 8.03 7.31 10.66
CA LEU A 289 9.32 7.91 11.01
C LEU A 289 9.86 7.41 12.36
N MET A 290 9.00 7.27 13.36
CA MET A 290 9.38 6.73 14.66
C MET A 290 9.91 5.30 14.54
N SER A 291 9.25 4.47 13.76
CA SER A 291 9.63 3.07 13.52
C SER A 291 10.90 2.96 12.66
N ALA A 292 11.03 3.80 11.64
CA ALA A 292 12.24 3.92 10.83
C ALA A 292 13.43 4.35 11.70
N GLY A 293 13.24 5.30 12.62
CA GLY A 293 14.26 5.72 13.60
C GLY A 293 14.72 4.57 14.50
N ALA A 294 13.78 3.75 14.98
CA ALA A 294 14.11 2.57 15.79
C ALA A 294 14.93 1.53 14.98
N ALA A 295 14.54 1.27 13.74
CA ALA A 295 15.27 0.36 12.84
C ALA A 295 16.68 0.89 12.54
N LEU A 296 16.79 2.17 12.18
CA LEU A 296 18.09 2.80 11.88
C LEU A 296 19.03 2.85 13.09
N THR A 297 18.50 3.00 14.29
CA THR A 297 19.31 2.91 15.52
C THR A 297 19.95 1.53 15.66
N SER A 298 19.18 0.45 15.42
CA SER A 298 19.71 -0.92 15.41
C SER A 298 20.75 -1.14 14.32
N ILE A 299 20.51 -0.65 13.10
CA ILE A 299 21.45 -0.76 11.97
C ILE A 299 22.75 -0.01 12.30
N CYS A 300 22.67 1.23 12.75
CA CYS A 300 23.83 2.05 13.10
C CYS A 300 24.65 1.48 14.26
N ALA A 301 24.04 0.72 15.15
CA ALA A 301 24.76 0.03 16.23
C ALA A 301 25.71 -1.07 15.71
N VAL A 302 25.45 -1.62 14.51
CA VAL A 302 26.29 -2.63 13.86
C VAL A 302 27.23 -1.97 12.86
N ASP A 303 26.70 -1.21 11.91
CA ASP A 303 27.49 -0.49 10.91
C ASP A 303 26.76 0.81 10.49
N PRO A 304 27.19 1.97 11.02
CA PRO A 304 26.59 3.26 10.68
C PRO A 304 26.89 3.74 9.25
N GLU A 305 27.91 3.17 8.59
CA GLU A 305 28.26 3.49 7.21
C GLU A 305 27.53 2.60 6.18
N THR A 306 26.63 1.74 6.63
CA THR A 306 25.79 0.93 5.73
C THR A 306 25.18 1.80 4.65
N PRO A 307 25.40 1.52 3.33
CA PRO A 307 24.89 2.33 2.24
C PRO A 307 23.37 2.20 2.13
N ILE A 308 22.71 3.31 1.78
CA ILE A 308 21.26 3.39 1.53
C ILE A 308 21.04 4.15 0.22
N ALA A 309 20.18 3.62 -0.65
CA ALA A 309 19.85 4.20 -1.95
C ALA A 309 18.48 4.89 -1.93
N LEU A 310 18.44 6.17 -1.56
CA LEU A 310 17.21 6.97 -1.54
C LEU A 310 17.21 8.03 -2.65
N ARG A 311 16.02 8.32 -3.16
CA ARG A 311 15.77 9.40 -4.13
C ARG A 311 15.15 10.63 -3.48
N VAL A 312 14.42 10.44 -2.38
CA VAL A 312 13.58 11.48 -1.76
C VAL A 312 14.30 12.26 -0.67
N VAL A 313 15.38 11.70 -0.11
CA VAL A 313 16.18 12.33 0.97
C VAL A 313 17.66 12.25 0.59
N PRO A 314 18.47 13.31 0.79
CA PRO A 314 19.89 13.33 0.42
C PRO A 314 20.77 12.61 1.48
N ALA A 315 20.39 11.39 1.86
CA ALA A 315 21.14 10.53 2.76
C ALA A 315 21.70 9.35 1.98
N THR A 316 22.96 9.02 2.16
CA THR A 316 23.66 7.92 1.48
C THR A 316 24.12 6.83 2.43
N THR A 317 24.04 7.07 3.74
CA THR A 317 24.40 6.11 4.79
C THR A 317 23.28 5.99 5.83
N ALA A 318 23.29 4.89 6.56
CA ALA A 318 22.36 4.68 7.68
C ALA A 318 22.47 5.80 8.72
N ARG A 319 23.68 6.30 9.00
CA ARG A 319 23.93 7.43 9.91
C ARG A 319 23.26 8.70 9.45
N ASP A 320 23.46 9.09 8.19
CA ASP A 320 22.89 10.31 7.64
C ASP A 320 21.37 10.28 7.73
N LEU A 321 20.78 9.14 7.34
CA LEU A 321 19.34 8.97 7.38
C LEU A 321 18.80 8.93 8.82
N ALA A 322 19.50 8.28 9.75
CA ALA A 322 19.09 8.28 11.15
C ALA A 322 19.06 9.69 11.76
N GLN A 323 20.02 10.53 11.42
CA GLN A 323 20.05 11.95 11.85
C GLN A 323 18.87 12.73 11.26
N TRP A 324 18.63 12.54 9.96
CA TRP A 324 17.52 13.21 9.27
C TRP A 324 16.16 12.76 9.85
N VAL A 325 15.91 11.45 9.95
CA VAL A 325 14.68 10.90 10.51
C VAL A 325 14.45 11.38 11.94
N ARG A 326 15.52 11.40 12.77
CA ARG A 326 15.41 11.89 14.16
C ARG A 326 14.99 13.36 14.22
N ALA A 327 15.51 14.21 13.34
CA ALA A 327 15.13 15.62 13.29
C ALA A 327 13.65 15.78 12.87
N GLU A 328 13.25 15.13 11.78
CA GLU A 328 11.88 15.19 11.24
C GLU A 328 10.84 14.68 12.24
N VAL A 329 11.08 13.49 12.81
CA VAL A 329 10.11 12.88 13.72
C VAL A 329 9.94 13.67 15.02
N LEU A 330 11.01 14.29 15.53
CA LEU A 330 10.93 15.16 16.71
C LEU A 330 10.22 16.48 16.42
N GLU A 331 10.42 17.05 15.24
CA GLU A 331 9.68 18.24 14.81
C GLU A 331 8.18 17.95 14.74
N LEU A 332 7.80 16.86 14.09
CA LEU A 332 6.41 16.45 13.97
C LEU A 332 5.79 16.10 15.34
N ALA A 333 6.53 15.39 16.20
CA ALA A 333 6.11 15.08 17.56
C ALA A 333 5.81 16.33 18.39
N ARG A 334 6.69 17.35 18.29
CA ARG A 334 6.49 18.65 18.97
C ARG A 334 5.28 19.42 18.45
N ALA A 335 4.95 19.29 17.17
CA ALA A 335 3.73 19.90 16.62
C ALA A 335 2.48 19.29 17.28
N PHE A 336 2.42 17.95 17.43
CA PHE A 336 1.35 17.27 18.16
C PHE A 336 1.33 17.64 19.65
N ASP A 337 2.49 17.70 20.29
CA ASP A 337 2.62 18.07 21.71
C ASP A 337 2.19 19.51 21.97
N THR A 338 2.57 20.45 21.09
CA THR A 338 2.15 21.86 21.17
C THR A 338 0.64 21.98 21.10
N ARG A 339 -0.01 21.26 20.16
CA ARG A 339 -1.46 21.20 20.03
C ARG A 339 -2.14 20.64 21.29
N GLY A 340 -1.58 19.58 21.85
CA GLY A 340 -2.13 18.86 23.00
C GLY A 340 -1.75 19.45 24.36
N GLU A 341 -0.87 20.48 24.40
CA GLU A 341 -0.26 21.01 25.63
C GLU A 341 0.42 19.90 26.47
N THR A 342 1.18 19.02 25.80
CA THR A 342 1.79 17.81 26.38
C THR A 342 3.21 17.63 25.86
N HIS A 343 3.90 16.59 26.34
CA HIS A 343 5.20 16.10 25.86
C HIS A 343 5.18 14.62 25.51
N VAL A 344 3.99 14.03 25.37
CA VAL A 344 3.82 12.59 25.24
C VAL A 344 4.37 12.06 23.93
N HIS A 345 4.19 12.81 22.83
CA HIS A 345 4.68 12.37 21.52
C HIS A 345 6.21 12.40 21.45
N GLU A 346 6.85 13.48 21.91
CA GLU A 346 8.31 13.57 21.96
C GLU A 346 8.89 12.45 22.84
N GLN A 347 8.31 12.21 24.01
CA GLN A 347 8.74 11.12 24.91
C GLN A 347 8.60 9.74 24.27
N ARG A 348 7.50 9.48 23.59
CA ARG A 348 7.26 8.20 22.86
C ARG A 348 8.27 8.00 21.73
N VAL A 349 8.54 9.03 20.96
CA VAL A 349 9.55 9.00 19.89
C VAL A 349 10.92 8.65 20.45
N LEU A 350 11.35 9.34 21.50
CA LEU A 350 12.64 9.07 22.12
C LEU A 350 12.70 7.66 22.69
N ALA A 351 11.65 7.21 23.39
CA ALA A 351 11.58 5.86 23.93
C ALA A 351 11.64 4.78 22.83
N ALA A 352 11.01 5.01 21.68
CA ALA A 352 11.01 4.07 20.57
C ALA A 352 12.37 4.00 19.85
N ILE A 353 13.02 5.15 19.63
CA ILE A 353 14.34 5.23 18.99
C ILE A 353 15.44 4.68 19.91
N ASP A 354 15.36 4.97 21.21
CA ASP A 354 16.36 4.56 22.19
C ASP A 354 16.01 3.21 22.85
N ALA A 355 15.02 2.47 22.32
CA ALA A 355 14.59 1.19 22.87
C ALA A 355 15.72 0.16 22.83
N SER A 356 15.84 -0.61 23.92
CA SER A 356 16.77 -1.75 24.01
C SER A 356 16.46 -2.81 22.95
N ALA A 357 17.45 -3.61 22.60
CA ALA A 357 17.27 -4.75 21.71
C ALA A 357 16.14 -5.68 22.24
N PRO A 358 15.33 -6.27 21.34
CA PRO A 358 14.32 -7.24 21.74
C PRO A 358 14.96 -8.50 22.34
N PRO A 359 14.21 -9.30 23.11
CA PRO A 359 14.74 -10.50 23.76
C PRO A 359 15.14 -11.62 22.79
N ALA A 360 14.76 -11.53 21.52
CA ALA A 360 15.10 -12.50 20.48
C ALA A 360 15.41 -11.80 19.16
N LEU A 361 16.22 -12.45 18.32
CA LEU A 361 16.47 -12.03 16.94
C LEU A 361 15.63 -12.87 15.97
N LEU A 362 15.29 -12.28 14.82
CA LEU A 362 14.64 -13.01 13.73
C LEU A 362 15.64 -13.97 13.11
N GLU A 363 15.30 -15.25 13.08
CA GLU A 363 16.09 -16.25 12.37
C GLU A 363 15.60 -16.36 10.93
N LEU A 364 16.14 -15.50 10.06
CA LEU A 364 15.98 -15.67 8.62
C LEU A 364 16.79 -16.89 8.19
N ARG A 365 16.13 -17.85 7.51
CA ARG A 365 16.82 -19.06 7.06
C ARG A 365 17.85 -18.72 5.99
N VAL A 366 19.08 -19.13 6.21
CA VAL A 366 20.19 -18.95 5.29
C VAL A 366 20.29 -20.14 4.36
N ILE A 367 20.46 -19.90 3.06
CA ILE A 367 20.82 -20.92 2.08
C ILE A 367 22.32 -20.78 1.81
N ASP A 368 23.04 -21.89 1.80
CA ASP A 368 24.47 -21.90 1.55
C ASP A 368 24.84 -21.58 0.09
N GLU A 369 26.13 -21.44 -0.18
CA GLU A 369 26.67 -21.15 -1.52
C GLU A 369 26.38 -22.25 -2.56
N HIS A 370 25.97 -23.44 -2.11
CA HIS A 370 25.59 -24.57 -2.97
C HIS A 370 24.07 -24.65 -3.19
N GLY A 371 23.29 -23.74 -2.54
CA GLY A 371 21.84 -23.71 -2.62
C GLY A 371 21.17 -24.69 -1.69
N GLU A 372 21.87 -25.19 -0.64
CA GLU A 372 21.28 -26.05 0.38
C GLU A 372 20.73 -25.23 1.55
N VAL A 373 19.51 -25.58 2.00
CA VAL A 373 18.91 -24.95 3.19
C VAL A 373 19.63 -25.42 4.42
N LEU A 374 20.29 -24.51 5.14
CA LEU A 374 20.91 -24.81 6.42
C LEU A 374 19.81 -24.98 7.48
N GLY A 375 19.45 -26.23 7.72
CA GLY A 375 18.39 -26.62 8.66
C GLY A 375 17.37 -27.59 8.02
N GLY A 376 16.74 -28.45 8.81
CA GLY A 376 15.75 -29.42 8.34
C GLY A 376 14.40 -28.78 8.04
N GLY A 377 13.61 -29.36 7.13
CA GLY A 377 12.23 -28.96 6.84
C GLY A 377 11.80 -29.27 5.39
N PRO A 378 10.57 -28.90 5.00
CA PRO A 378 10.03 -29.18 3.67
C PRO A 378 10.91 -28.67 2.51
N LEU A 379 11.50 -27.48 2.65
CA LEU A 379 12.38 -26.88 1.63
C LEU A 379 13.68 -27.68 1.41
N ALA A 380 14.27 -28.23 2.46
CA ALA A 380 15.43 -29.09 2.30
C ALA A 380 15.09 -30.34 1.47
N HIS A 381 13.87 -30.87 1.66
CA HIS A 381 13.39 -32.00 0.89
C HIS A 381 13.14 -31.63 -0.60
N GLU A 382 12.49 -30.50 -0.87
CA GLU A 382 12.27 -29.98 -2.22
C GLU A 382 13.59 -29.77 -2.96
N LEU A 383 14.57 -29.13 -2.30
CA LEU A 383 15.88 -28.90 -2.87
C LEU A 383 16.64 -30.22 -3.13
N ALA A 384 16.55 -31.19 -2.22
CA ALA A 384 17.15 -32.51 -2.41
C ALA A 384 16.54 -33.25 -3.61
N GLN A 385 15.21 -33.16 -3.81
CA GLN A 385 14.54 -33.72 -4.98
C GLN A 385 15.02 -33.08 -6.30
N ALA A 386 15.20 -31.73 -6.33
CA ALA A 386 15.74 -31.04 -7.48
C ALA A 386 17.18 -31.50 -7.82
N VAL A 387 18.03 -31.64 -6.80
CA VAL A 387 19.41 -32.13 -6.94
C VAL A 387 19.43 -33.60 -7.43
N GLU A 388 18.58 -34.46 -6.89
CA GLU A 388 18.45 -35.84 -7.35
C GLU A 388 17.98 -35.95 -8.79
N ALA A 389 17.01 -35.16 -9.21
CA ALA A 389 16.56 -35.06 -10.60
C ALA A 389 17.69 -34.65 -11.54
N LEU A 390 18.52 -33.69 -11.13
CA LEU A 390 19.68 -33.24 -11.89
C LEU A 390 20.73 -34.36 -12.01
N ALA A 391 21.04 -35.03 -10.92
CA ALA A 391 21.98 -36.16 -10.89
C ALA A 391 21.50 -37.34 -11.77
N ALA A 392 20.18 -37.51 -11.90
CA ALA A 392 19.56 -38.50 -12.77
C ALA A 392 19.50 -38.10 -14.25
N GLY A 393 20.07 -36.96 -14.63
CA GLY A 393 20.07 -36.43 -16.01
C GLY A 393 18.74 -35.84 -16.47
N ARG A 394 17.78 -35.62 -15.56
CA ARG A 394 16.47 -35.00 -15.84
C ARG A 394 16.56 -33.48 -15.67
N GLY A 395 17.34 -32.83 -16.59
CA GLY A 395 17.67 -31.41 -16.46
C GLY A 395 16.47 -30.46 -16.44
N ILE A 396 15.45 -30.72 -17.28
CA ILE A 396 14.24 -29.89 -17.32
C ILE A 396 13.46 -30.03 -16.01
N ASP A 397 13.23 -31.27 -15.52
CA ASP A 397 12.53 -31.51 -14.24
C ASP A 397 13.27 -30.86 -13.08
N ALA A 398 14.62 -30.99 -13.06
CA ALA A 398 15.46 -30.39 -12.04
C ALA A 398 15.38 -28.86 -12.05
N GLY A 399 15.41 -28.25 -13.23
CA GLY A 399 15.33 -26.81 -13.38
C GLY A 399 13.99 -26.22 -12.91
N PHE A 400 12.87 -26.86 -13.25
CA PHE A 400 11.57 -26.46 -12.73
C PHE A 400 11.47 -26.67 -11.21
N ALA A 401 11.98 -27.79 -10.68
CA ALA A 401 12.01 -28.04 -9.25
C ALA A 401 12.86 -26.98 -8.49
N PHE A 402 14.01 -26.56 -9.04
CA PHE A 402 14.77 -25.44 -8.49
C PHE A 402 13.98 -24.13 -8.54
N ALA A 403 13.24 -23.84 -9.61
CA ALA A 403 12.44 -22.64 -9.72
C ALA A 403 11.29 -22.61 -8.68
N GLU A 404 10.59 -23.72 -8.48
CA GLU A 404 9.57 -23.83 -7.44
C GLU A 404 10.17 -23.72 -6.03
N THR A 405 11.32 -24.35 -5.80
CA THR A 405 12.04 -24.18 -4.52
C THR A 405 12.45 -22.72 -4.31
N ALA A 406 12.96 -22.04 -5.34
CA ALA A 406 13.31 -20.63 -5.27
C ALA A 406 12.10 -19.74 -4.89
N ARG A 407 10.94 -20.02 -5.47
CA ARG A 407 9.68 -19.35 -5.13
C ARG A 407 9.27 -19.61 -3.68
N SER A 408 9.40 -20.84 -3.21
CA SER A 408 9.14 -21.19 -1.81
C SER A 408 10.09 -20.45 -0.86
N ILE A 409 11.36 -20.31 -1.24
CA ILE A 409 12.38 -19.56 -0.49
C ILE A 409 12.05 -18.05 -0.47
N ASP A 410 11.64 -17.49 -1.61
CA ASP A 410 11.19 -16.09 -1.73
C ASP A 410 10.01 -15.82 -0.80
N LEU A 411 8.99 -16.67 -0.80
CA LEU A 411 7.86 -16.59 0.12
C LEU A 411 8.25 -16.69 1.60
N LEU A 412 9.43 -17.24 1.89
CA LEU A 412 10.01 -17.29 3.24
C LEU A 412 10.85 -16.05 3.59
N GLY A 413 11.00 -15.10 2.65
CA GLY A 413 11.75 -13.86 2.85
C GLY A 413 13.28 -14.01 2.80
N ASP A 414 13.81 -15.12 2.26
CA ASP A 414 15.25 -15.27 1.99
C ASP A 414 15.54 -14.90 0.53
N ASP A 415 15.60 -13.59 0.25
CA ASP A 415 15.85 -13.07 -1.09
C ASP A 415 17.18 -13.57 -1.68
N ALA A 416 18.24 -13.64 -0.87
CA ALA A 416 19.55 -14.10 -1.34
C ALA A 416 19.55 -15.59 -1.68
N GLY A 417 18.87 -16.40 -0.88
CA GLY A 417 18.67 -17.83 -1.15
C GLY A 417 17.79 -18.05 -2.38
N ALA A 418 16.67 -17.34 -2.47
CA ALA A 418 15.79 -17.38 -3.62
C ALA A 418 16.53 -17.01 -4.91
N HIS A 419 17.29 -15.91 -4.89
CA HIS A 419 18.11 -15.46 -6.02
C HIS A 419 19.09 -16.54 -6.51
N ARG A 420 19.91 -17.09 -5.61
CA ARG A 420 20.86 -18.17 -5.99
C ARG A 420 20.14 -19.40 -6.55
N THR A 421 18.99 -19.73 -6.00
CA THR A 421 18.22 -20.91 -6.43
C THR A 421 17.58 -20.66 -7.80
N TYR A 422 17.08 -19.45 -8.07
CA TYR A 422 16.61 -19.06 -9.41
C TYR A 422 17.77 -19.06 -10.43
N GLN A 423 18.96 -18.55 -10.09
CA GLN A 423 20.15 -18.65 -10.96
C GLN A 423 20.44 -20.09 -11.33
N ARG A 424 20.39 -20.99 -10.34
CA ARG A 424 20.59 -22.42 -10.57
C ARG A 424 19.52 -23.00 -11.47
N ALA A 425 18.24 -22.64 -11.26
CA ALA A 425 17.13 -23.05 -12.11
C ALA A 425 17.32 -22.65 -13.56
N VAL A 426 17.56 -21.35 -13.82
CA VAL A 426 17.75 -20.81 -15.16
C VAL A 426 18.96 -21.46 -15.85
N ARG A 427 20.09 -21.57 -15.16
CA ARG A 427 21.28 -22.22 -15.70
C ARG A 427 21.02 -23.69 -16.09
N THR A 428 20.30 -24.42 -15.23
CA THR A 428 19.95 -25.83 -15.47
C THR A 428 19.01 -25.97 -16.67
N LEU A 429 18.00 -25.10 -16.77
CA LEU A 429 17.03 -25.09 -17.87
C LEU A 429 17.68 -24.72 -19.21
N VAL A 430 18.59 -23.74 -19.23
CA VAL A 430 19.37 -23.38 -20.41
C VAL A 430 20.28 -24.54 -20.87
N GLN A 431 20.91 -25.23 -19.94
CA GLN A 431 21.74 -26.40 -20.25
C GLN A 431 20.92 -27.60 -20.74
N ALA A 432 19.65 -27.66 -20.39
CA ALA A 432 18.72 -28.68 -20.82
C ALA A 432 17.94 -28.31 -22.11
N ASP A 433 18.35 -27.23 -22.79
CA ASP A 433 17.76 -26.71 -24.02
C ASP A 433 16.24 -26.43 -23.90
N LEU A 434 15.78 -25.88 -22.74
CA LEU A 434 14.39 -25.47 -22.60
C LEU A 434 14.06 -24.38 -23.63
N PRO A 435 12.90 -24.44 -24.35
CA PRO A 435 12.49 -23.41 -25.29
C PRO A 435 12.41 -22.03 -24.65
N TRP A 436 12.82 -20.98 -25.38
CA TRP A 436 12.80 -19.59 -24.90
C TRP A 436 11.42 -19.12 -24.43
N VAL A 437 10.35 -19.64 -25.07
CA VAL A 437 8.94 -19.36 -24.72
C VAL A 437 8.60 -19.80 -23.29
N ASP A 438 9.18 -20.91 -22.84
CA ASP A 438 8.95 -21.43 -21.49
C ASP A 438 9.95 -20.83 -20.49
N LEU A 439 11.19 -20.58 -20.90
CA LEU A 439 12.24 -20.04 -20.05
C LEU A 439 11.90 -18.60 -19.57
N VAL A 440 11.26 -17.80 -20.41
CA VAL A 440 10.88 -16.43 -20.07
C VAL A 440 10.05 -16.35 -18.79
N GLN A 441 9.17 -17.32 -18.54
CA GLN A 441 8.31 -17.35 -17.35
C GLN A 441 9.13 -17.49 -16.05
N ILE A 442 10.21 -18.24 -16.09
CA ILE A 442 11.09 -18.44 -14.94
C ILE A 442 11.95 -17.19 -14.71
N VAL A 443 12.48 -16.60 -15.79
CA VAL A 443 13.33 -15.41 -15.72
C VAL A 443 12.53 -14.19 -15.25
N THR A 444 11.29 -14.03 -15.71
CA THR A 444 10.40 -12.95 -15.24
C THR A 444 9.98 -13.14 -13.79
N ALA A 445 9.76 -14.38 -13.33
CA ALA A 445 9.48 -14.68 -11.93
C ALA A 445 10.71 -14.39 -11.02
N TRP A 446 11.91 -14.57 -11.53
CA TRP A 446 13.14 -14.27 -10.81
C TRP A 446 13.43 -12.77 -10.69
N ALA A 447 13.02 -11.96 -11.65
CA ALA A 447 13.38 -10.55 -11.76
C ALA A 447 13.12 -9.72 -10.49
N PRO A 448 11.96 -9.79 -9.81
CA PRO A 448 11.71 -9.04 -8.58
C PRO A 448 12.69 -9.40 -7.45
N VAL A 449 13.02 -10.69 -7.33
CA VAL A 449 13.98 -11.19 -6.33
C VAL A 449 15.39 -10.64 -6.63
N ALA A 450 15.81 -10.68 -7.90
CA ALA A 450 17.11 -10.17 -8.33
C ALA A 450 17.26 -8.66 -8.05
N VAL A 451 16.21 -7.87 -8.26
CA VAL A 451 16.21 -6.43 -7.91
C VAL A 451 16.50 -6.24 -6.44
N ARG A 452 15.81 -6.97 -5.55
CA ARG A 452 15.96 -6.84 -4.10
C ARG A 452 17.39 -7.16 -3.61
N VAL A 453 18.13 -8.00 -4.34
CA VAL A 453 19.50 -8.36 -3.96
C VAL A 453 20.59 -7.64 -4.78
N GLY A 454 20.21 -6.72 -5.66
CA GLY A 454 21.17 -6.03 -6.54
C GLY A 454 21.71 -6.89 -7.70
N GLY A 455 21.05 -8.01 -8.03
CA GLY A 455 21.42 -8.96 -9.09
C GLY A 455 20.70 -8.73 -10.43
N ALA A 456 20.13 -7.55 -10.66
CA ALA A 456 19.34 -7.26 -11.85
C ALA A 456 20.11 -7.38 -13.18
N GLU A 457 21.43 -7.13 -13.19
CA GLU A 457 22.27 -7.28 -14.40
C GLU A 457 22.28 -8.71 -14.95
N GLU A 458 22.24 -9.70 -14.06
CA GLU A 458 22.24 -11.12 -14.48
C GLU A 458 20.94 -11.46 -15.19
N VAL A 459 19.80 -11.03 -14.64
CA VAL A 459 18.49 -11.21 -15.26
C VAL A 459 18.40 -10.49 -16.60
N LEU A 460 18.92 -9.25 -16.68
CA LEU A 460 18.98 -8.50 -17.95
C LEU A 460 19.77 -9.26 -19.00
N GLY A 461 20.88 -9.93 -18.63
CA GLY A 461 21.67 -10.77 -19.54
C GLY A 461 20.89 -11.96 -20.06
N ASP A 462 20.07 -12.61 -19.24
CA ASP A 462 19.23 -13.74 -19.64
C ASP A 462 18.03 -13.27 -20.49
N LEU A 463 17.39 -12.15 -20.13
CA LEU A 463 16.32 -11.55 -20.94
C LEU A 463 16.81 -11.12 -22.32
N GLU A 464 18.02 -10.59 -22.44
CA GLU A 464 18.59 -10.25 -23.75
C GLU A 464 18.82 -11.50 -24.62
N ARG A 465 19.29 -12.60 -24.04
CA ARG A 465 19.42 -13.88 -24.76
C ARG A 465 18.05 -14.39 -25.25
N ILE A 466 17.02 -14.31 -24.44
CA ILE A 466 15.64 -14.66 -24.78
C ILE A 466 15.14 -13.76 -25.93
N ARG A 467 15.32 -12.45 -25.83
CA ARG A 467 14.90 -11.48 -26.86
C ARG A 467 15.59 -11.73 -28.21
N VAL A 468 16.89 -12.02 -28.19
CA VAL A 468 17.63 -12.38 -29.40
C VAL A 468 17.11 -13.69 -29.98
N GLY A 469 16.89 -14.71 -29.15
CA GLY A 469 16.34 -16.00 -29.56
C GLY A 469 14.93 -15.92 -30.15
N LEU A 470 14.12 -14.97 -29.69
CA LEU A 470 12.75 -14.71 -30.15
C LEU A 470 12.65 -13.56 -31.19
N SER A 471 13.75 -13.02 -31.70
CA SER A 471 13.74 -11.84 -32.59
C SER A 471 12.97 -12.03 -33.90
N GLY A 472 12.70 -13.28 -34.32
CA GLY A 472 11.92 -13.62 -35.49
C GLY A 472 10.52 -14.18 -35.17
N ALA A 473 10.02 -13.97 -33.94
CA ALA A 473 8.75 -14.50 -33.44
C ALA A 473 7.58 -14.10 -34.35
N GLN A 474 6.77 -15.09 -34.75
CA GLN A 474 5.55 -14.92 -35.54
C GLN A 474 4.34 -15.61 -34.91
N ALA A 475 4.59 -16.72 -34.21
CA ALA A 475 3.52 -17.41 -33.49
C ALA A 475 3.07 -16.58 -32.27
N VAL A 476 1.77 -16.57 -31.99
CA VAL A 476 1.19 -15.78 -30.89
C VAL A 476 1.90 -16.02 -29.56
N GLY A 477 2.23 -17.27 -29.23
CA GLY A 477 2.98 -17.62 -28.01
C GLY A 477 4.41 -17.07 -27.97
N GLU A 478 5.11 -17.07 -29.12
CA GLU A 478 6.46 -16.49 -29.22
C GLU A 478 6.43 -14.97 -29.13
N VAL A 479 5.47 -14.31 -29.79
CA VAL A 479 5.29 -12.85 -29.72
C VAL A 479 4.96 -12.44 -28.29
N ARG A 480 4.12 -13.20 -27.59
CA ARG A 480 3.81 -12.98 -26.19
C ARG A 480 5.07 -13.12 -25.31
N ALA A 481 5.82 -14.19 -25.46
CA ALA A 481 7.05 -14.41 -24.69
C ALA A 481 8.10 -13.30 -24.94
N LEU A 482 8.20 -12.81 -26.18
CA LEU A 482 9.04 -11.66 -26.50
C LEU A 482 8.56 -10.39 -25.80
N ALA A 483 7.26 -10.13 -25.78
CA ALA A 483 6.67 -9.00 -25.08
C ALA A 483 6.87 -9.10 -23.56
N ASP A 484 6.69 -10.28 -22.96
CA ASP A 484 6.98 -10.54 -21.54
C ASP A 484 8.46 -10.23 -21.20
N ALA A 485 9.40 -10.61 -22.06
CA ALA A 485 10.82 -10.31 -21.88
C ALA A 485 11.13 -8.80 -22.01
N GLU A 486 10.49 -8.11 -22.95
CA GLU A 486 10.63 -6.66 -23.14
C GLU A 486 10.05 -5.87 -21.97
N ASP A 487 8.85 -6.23 -21.47
CA ASP A 487 8.21 -5.59 -20.31
C ASP A 487 9.06 -5.79 -19.04
N CYS A 488 9.53 -7.01 -18.81
CA CYS A 488 10.42 -7.32 -17.69
C CYS A 488 11.74 -6.54 -17.78
N THR A 489 12.33 -6.44 -18.97
CA THR A 489 13.54 -5.64 -19.22
C THR A 489 13.28 -4.17 -18.89
N ALA A 490 12.16 -3.61 -19.33
CA ALA A 490 11.78 -2.22 -19.05
C ALA A 490 11.69 -1.95 -17.53
N ARG A 491 11.05 -2.83 -16.78
CA ARG A 491 10.91 -2.73 -15.32
C ARG A 491 12.26 -2.81 -14.61
N LEU A 492 13.13 -3.71 -15.04
CA LEU A 492 14.48 -3.84 -14.48
C LEU A 492 15.33 -2.59 -14.75
N LEU A 493 15.33 -2.08 -15.99
CA LEU A 493 16.02 -0.85 -16.33
C LEU A 493 15.47 0.33 -15.50
N ALA A 494 14.17 0.44 -15.38
CA ALA A 494 13.53 1.49 -14.56
C ALA A 494 13.95 1.43 -13.09
N SER A 495 14.19 0.23 -12.55
CA SER A 495 14.64 0.07 -11.16
C SER A 495 16.10 0.45 -10.92
N GLN A 496 16.94 0.42 -11.95
CA GLN A 496 18.37 0.70 -11.85
C GLN A 496 18.74 2.15 -12.17
N GLU A 497 17.91 2.87 -12.91
CA GLU A 497 18.30 4.12 -13.54
C GLU A 497 17.62 5.34 -12.89
N THR A 498 18.45 6.31 -12.52
CA THR A 498 18.02 7.67 -12.20
C THR A 498 18.31 8.59 -13.39
N GLY A 499 17.27 9.02 -14.09
CA GLY A 499 17.32 10.12 -15.08
C GLY A 499 17.75 9.75 -16.50
N ALA A 500 19.03 9.40 -16.77
CA ALA A 500 19.55 9.26 -18.14
C ALA A 500 19.11 8.00 -18.90
N GLY A 501 18.73 6.95 -18.22
CA GLY A 501 18.32 5.67 -18.83
C GLY A 501 16.81 5.49 -18.98
N MET A 502 16.02 6.36 -18.37
CA MET A 502 14.56 6.33 -18.48
C MET A 502 14.00 6.27 -19.91
N PRO A 503 14.57 6.97 -20.92
CA PRO A 503 14.13 6.86 -22.31
C PRO A 503 14.26 5.44 -22.89
N ASN A 504 15.32 4.70 -22.54
CA ASN A 504 15.52 3.32 -23.01
C ASN A 504 14.49 2.37 -22.39
N ALA A 505 14.26 2.49 -21.07
CA ALA A 505 13.23 1.71 -20.38
C ALA A 505 11.83 2.03 -20.94
N ALA A 506 11.53 3.30 -21.21
CA ALA A 506 10.27 3.72 -21.80
C ALA A 506 10.05 3.18 -23.21
N ALA A 507 11.09 3.21 -24.05
CA ALA A 507 11.03 2.64 -25.39
C ALA A 507 10.76 1.13 -25.35
N MET A 508 11.40 0.41 -24.41
CA MET A 508 11.21 -1.01 -24.23
C MET A 508 9.80 -1.34 -23.75
N ALA A 509 9.28 -0.59 -22.76
CA ALA A 509 7.90 -0.75 -22.29
C ALA A 509 6.88 -0.52 -23.40
N ARG A 510 7.12 0.48 -24.27
CA ARG A 510 6.25 0.74 -25.42
C ARG A 510 6.29 -0.38 -26.46
N GLN A 511 7.47 -0.92 -26.75
CA GLN A 511 7.59 -2.08 -27.65
C GLN A 511 6.81 -3.29 -27.13
N ALA A 512 6.95 -3.60 -25.85
CA ALA A 512 6.17 -4.66 -25.21
C ALA A 512 4.66 -4.41 -25.35
N ALA A 513 4.20 -3.18 -25.07
CA ALA A 513 2.80 -2.81 -25.17
C ALA A 513 2.23 -2.99 -26.59
N GLU A 514 2.98 -2.56 -27.61
CA GLU A 514 2.60 -2.72 -29.03
C GLU A 514 2.47 -4.20 -29.41
N ARG A 515 3.42 -5.06 -28.98
CA ARG A 515 3.36 -6.51 -29.24
C ARG A 515 2.19 -7.20 -28.54
N TYR A 516 1.92 -6.86 -27.28
CA TYR A 516 0.72 -7.37 -26.59
C TYR A 516 -0.57 -6.97 -27.32
N ALA A 517 -0.62 -5.71 -27.79
CA ALA A 517 -1.78 -5.20 -28.55
C ALA A 517 -1.94 -5.93 -29.90
N GLU A 518 -0.83 -6.23 -30.61
CA GLU A 518 -0.84 -6.99 -31.88
C GLU A 518 -1.47 -8.37 -31.74
N ILE A 519 -1.26 -9.04 -30.60
CA ILE A 519 -1.83 -10.37 -30.35
C ILE A 519 -3.18 -10.32 -29.60
N GLY A 520 -3.72 -9.12 -29.37
CA GLY A 520 -5.00 -8.92 -28.68
C GLY A 520 -4.93 -9.10 -27.15
N ASP A 521 -3.76 -9.11 -26.55
CA ASP A 521 -3.57 -9.23 -25.09
C ASP A 521 -3.67 -7.84 -24.43
N VAL A 522 -4.90 -7.37 -24.28
CA VAL A 522 -5.23 -5.96 -23.99
C VAL A 522 -4.76 -5.52 -22.60
N ALA A 523 -4.91 -6.38 -21.58
CA ALA A 523 -4.56 -6.00 -20.21
C ALA A 523 -3.05 -5.83 -20.00
N PRO A 524 -2.17 -6.76 -20.41
CA PRO A 524 -0.73 -6.53 -20.39
C PRO A 524 -0.28 -5.35 -21.25
N ALA A 525 -0.89 -5.13 -22.42
CA ALA A 525 -0.62 -3.96 -23.25
C ALA A 525 -0.88 -2.66 -22.48
N ALA A 526 -2.02 -2.56 -21.80
CA ALA A 526 -2.37 -1.39 -20.99
C ALA A 526 -1.38 -1.15 -19.85
N HIS A 527 -0.94 -2.19 -19.16
CA HIS A 527 0.07 -2.07 -18.10
C HIS A 527 1.42 -1.59 -18.64
N ALA A 528 1.86 -2.11 -19.79
CA ALA A 528 3.11 -1.70 -20.40
C ALA A 528 3.07 -0.25 -20.93
N PHE A 529 1.94 0.19 -21.51
CA PHE A 529 1.73 1.60 -21.85
C PHE A 529 1.72 2.51 -20.62
N TRP A 530 1.12 2.06 -19.51
CA TRP A 530 1.12 2.83 -18.26
C TRP A 530 2.55 3.03 -17.73
N LEU A 531 3.35 1.95 -17.69
CA LEU A 531 4.76 2.03 -17.33
C LEU A 531 5.53 3.00 -18.26
N ALA A 532 5.33 2.89 -19.57
CA ALA A 532 5.94 3.81 -20.53
C ALA A 532 5.59 5.27 -20.23
N GLY A 533 4.33 5.56 -19.94
CA GLY A 533 3.87 6.90 -19.56
C GLY A 533 4.56 7.45 -18.31
N GLN A 534 4.71 6.63 -17.29
CA GLN A 534 5.41 7.01 -16.05
C GLN A 534 6.89 7.34 -16.30
N LEU A 535 7.57 6.50 -17.07
CA LEU A 535 8.99 6.68 -17.43
C LEU A 535 9.22 7.91 -18.31
N LEU A 536 8.34 8.15 -19.30
CA LEU A 536 8.40 9.30 -20.19
C LEU A 536 8.15 10.61 -19.45
N ARG A 537 7.21 10.61 -18.50
CA ARG A 537 6.98 11.74 -17.59
C ARG A 537 8.24 12.05 -16.78
N GLY A 538 8.87 11.04 -16.21
CA GLY A 538 10.14 11.18 -15.48
C GLY A 538 11.29 11.70 -16.34
N ALA A 539 11.25 11.45 -17.65
CA ALA A 539 12.23 11.93 -18.65
C ALA A 539 11.85 13.29 -19.27
N ASP A 540 10.82 13.98 -18.76
CA ASP A 540 10.29 15.25 -19.28
C ASP A 540 9.80 15.18 -20.75
N GLN A 541 9.42 14.01 -21.23
CA GLN A 541 8.86 13.76 -22.56
C GLN A 541 7.32 13.78 -22.48
N ILE A 542 6.77 14.96 -22.25
CA ILE A 542 5.38 15.16 -21.83
C ILE A 542 4.35 14.65 -22.84
N ASP A 543 4.51 14.97 -24.14
CA ASP A 543 3.55 14.59 -25.17
C ASP A 543 3.47 13.07 -25.34
N ASP A 544 4.62 12.39 -25.33
CA ASP A 544 4.69 10.93 -25.40
C ASP A 544 4.14 10.27 -24.11
N ALA A 545 4.35 10.89 -22.96
CA ALA A 545 3.79 10.43 -21.68
C ALA A 545 2.24 10.52 -21.69
N VAL A 546 1.69 11.64 -22.14
CA VAL A 546 0.23 11.83 -22.29
C VAL A 546 -0.35 10.78 -23.21
N TRP A 547 0.25 10.58 -24.40
CA TRP A 547 -0.20 9.55 -25.34
C TRP A 547 -0.18 8.14 -24.73
N SER A 548 0.88 7.81 -24.00
CA SER A 548 1.01 6.50 -23.35
C SER A 548 -0.03 6.29 -22.25
N PHE A 549 -0.33 7.31 -21.45
CA PHE A 549 -1.41 7.23 -20.44
C PHE A 549 -2.79 7.14 -21.08
N GLU A 550 -3.06 7.86 -22.18
CA GLU A 550 -4.30 7.74 -22.94
C GLU A 550 -4.49 6.32 -23.50
N SER A 551 -3.42 5.75 -24.08
CA SER A 551 -3.42 4.36 -24.59
C SER A 551 -3.64 3.34 -23.49
N ALA A 552 -3.02 3.52 -22.32
CA ALA A 552 -3.23 2.67 -21.16
C ALA A 552 -4.68 2.76 -20.64
N ALA A 553 -5.25 3.97 -20.54
CA ALA A 553 -6.62 4.18 -20.09
C ALA A 553 -7.66 3.54 -21.04
N GLU A 554 -7.42 3.60 -22.35
CA GLU A 554 -8.24 2.91 -23.35
C GLU A 554 -8.10 1.39 -23.23
N GLY A 555 -6.88 0.88 -23.10
CA GLY A 555 -6.62 -0.54 -22.92
C GLY A 555 -7.31 -1.10 -21.68
N PHE A 556 -7.23 -0.43 -20.52
CA PHE A 556 -7.96 -0.85 -19.32
C PHE A 556 -9.49 -0.75 -19.48
N ALA A 557 -9.99 0.20 -20.28
CA ALA A 557 -11.41 0.25 -20.62
C ALA A 557 -11.85 -0.97 -21.42
N LEU A 558 -11.05 -1.41 -22.40
CA LEU A 558 -11.29 -2.61 -23.20
C LEU A 558 -11.15 -3.89 -22.37
N ALA A 559 -10.21 -3.92 -21.43
CA ALA A 559 -10.02 -5.02 -20.50
C ALA A 559 -11.10 -5.07 -19.39
N HIS A 560 -12.03 -4.11 -19.36
CA HIS A 560 -13.03 -3.94 -18.29
C HIS A 560 -12.44 -3.75 -16.88
N ASP A 561 -11.17 -3.33 -16.79
CA ASP A 561 -10.50 -3.00 -15.53
C ASP A 561 -10.72 -1.52 -15.17
N ARG A 562 -11.84 -1.26 -14.49
CA ARG A 562 -12.22 0.10 -14.07
C ARG A 562 -11.26 0.67 -13.03
N ALA A 563 -10.69 -0.20 -12.21
CA ALA A 563 -9.78 0.17 -11.14
C ALA A 563 -8.51 0.80 -11.72
N ARG A 564 -7.82 0.06 -12.56
CA ARG A 564 -6.58 0.51 -13.22
C ARG A 564 -6.81 1.70 -14.15
N ARG A 565 -7.95 1.70 -14.86
CA ARG A 565 -8.33 2.85 -15.68
C ARG A 565 -8.41 4.15 -14.88
N SER A 566 -9.01 4.09 -13.68
CA SER A 566 -9.15 5.28 -12.83
C SER A 566 -7.79 5.77 -12.32
N GLU A 567 -6.89 4.86 -11.95
CA GLU A 567 -5.52 5.19 -11.52
C GLU A 567 -4.77 5.93 -12.64
N VAL A 568 -4.76 5.35 -13.83
CA VAL A 568 -4.09 5.94 -15.02
C VAL A 568 -4.67 7.30 -15.38
N VAL A 569 -6.00 7.44 -15.38
CA VAL A 569 -6.64 8.73 -15.65
C VAL A 569 -6.28 9.77 -14.58
N GLY A 570 -6.12 9.36 -13.31
CA GLY A 570 -5.64 10.24 -12.25
C GLY A 570 -4.24 10.79 -12.53
N GLU A 571 -3.30 9.94 -12.96
CA GLU A 571 -1.95 10.36 -13.37
C GLU A 571 -1.97 11.27 -14.60
N LEU A 572 -2.79 10.93 -15.61
CA LEU A 572 -2.98 11.73 -16.82
C LEU A 572 -3.50 13.14 -16.48
N VAL A 573 -4.53 13.24 -15.66
CA VAL A 573 -5.11 14.52 -15.22
C VAL A 573 -4.07 15.37 -14.48
N THR A 574 -3.30 14.75 -13.60
CA THR A 574 -2.22 15.44 -12.88
C THR A 574 -1.20 16.03 -13.84
N LEU A 575 -0.77 15.24 -14.84
CA LEU A 575 0.19 15.68 -15.86
C LEU A 575 -0.37 16.80 -16.73
N LEU A 576 -1.61 16.66 -17.23
CA LEU A 576 -2.27 17.65 -18.07
C LEU A 576 -2.43 19.00 -17.36
N ARG A 577 -2.79 18.99 -16.07
CA ARG A 577 -2.89 20.22 -15.27
C ARG A 577 -1.54 20.88 -15.03
N ALA A 578 -0.53 20.08 -14.69
CA ALA A 578 0.83 20.58 -14.51
C ALA A 578 1.39 21.26 -15.78
N THR A 579 0.87 20.90 -16.95
CA THR A 579 1.27 21.45 -18.24
C THR A 579 0.28 22.48 -18.81
N GLY A 580 -0.72 22.90 -18.02
CA GLY A 580 -1.72 23.92 -18.40
C GLY A 580 -2.76 23.45 -19.42
N GLN A 581 -2.98 22.14 -19.54
CA GLN A 581 -3.94 21.54 -20.48
C GLN A 581 -5.27 21.21 -19.78
N ASP A 582 -5.84 22.18 -19.04
CA ASP A 582 -6.99 21.97 -18.15
C ASP A 582 -8.23 21.41 -18.87
N LEU A 583 -8.53 21.83 -20.09
CA LEU A 583 -9.66 21.30 -20.88
C LEU A 583 -9.52 19.79 -21.16
N ARG A 584 -8.31 19.33 -21.51
CA ARG A 584 -8.05 17.89 -21.71
C ARG A 584 -8.15 17.12 -20.41
N ALA A 585 -7.74 17.73 -19.30
CA ALA A 585 -7.87 17.12 -17.97
C ALA A 585 -9.37 16.93 -17.63
N GLU A 586 -10.23 17.91 -17.88
CA GLU A 586 -11.69 17.79 -17.70
C GLU A 586 -12.30 16.70 -18.60
N GLU A 587 -11.87 16.62 -19.87
CA GLU A 587 -12.30 15.57 -20.79
C GLU A 587 -11.87 14.16 -20.30
N ALA A 588 -10.66 14.03 -19.78
CA ALA A 588 -10.16 12.77 -19.23
C ALA A 588 -11.01 12.33 -18.02
N VAL A 589 -11.32 13.23 -17.09
CA VAL A 589 -12.23 12.96 -15.96
C VAL A 589 -13.62 12.57 -16.45
N ALA A 590 -14.17 13.32 -17.40
CA ALA A 590 -15.49 13.04 -17.97
C ALA A 590 -15.55 11.66 -18.65
N SER A 591 -14.44 11.15 -19.15
CA SER A 591 -14.35 9.81 -19.76
C SER A 591 -14.61 8.67 -18.79
N LEU A 592 -14.43 8.89 -17.48
CA LEU A 592 -14.74 7.92 -16.43
C LEU A 592 -16.26 7.80 -16.18
N ALA A 593 -17.02 8.85 -16.48
CA ALA A 593 -18.47 8.81 -16.40
C ALA A 593 -19.01 7.82 -17.45
N PRO A 594 -20.02 7.03 -17.13
CA PRO A 594 -20.63 6.12 -18.10
C PRO A 594 -21.29 6.94 -19.20
N ARG A 595 -20.96 6.61 -20.45
CA ARG A 595 -21.67 7.19 -21.60
C ARG A 595 -23.17 6.85 -21.48
N PRO A 596 -24.08 7.81 -21.61
CA PRO A 596 -25.50 7.50 -21.73
C PRO A 596 -25.66 6.54 -22.93
N PHE A 597 -26.43 5.48 -22.73
CA PHE A 597 -26.78 4.57 -23.80
C PHE A 597 -27.47 5.38 -24.90
N THR A 598 -26.78 5.62 -26.01
CA THR A 598 -27.44 5.98 -27.26
C THR A 598 -28.06 4.71 -27.81
N ASN A 599 -29.39 4.59 -27.69
CA ASN A 599 -30.19 3.58 -28.39
C ASN A 599 -29.98 3.63 -29.89
#